data_d6cb568427c7f10d53ddcee3aac83a90
#
_entry.id   d6cb568427c7f10d53ddcee3aac83a90
#
_cell.length_a   1.000
_cell.length_b   1.000
_cell.length_c   1.000
_cell.angle_alpha   90.00
_cell.angle_beta   90.00
_cell.angle_gamma   90.00
#
_symmetry.space_group_name_H-M   'P 1'
#
loop_
_entity.id
_entity.type
_entity.pdbx_description
1 polymer ?
#
loop_
_entity_poly.entity_id
_entity_poly.type
_entity_poly.pdbx_seq_one_letter_code
_entity_poly.pdbx_strand_id
1 'polypeptide(L)'
;MAQLSSFDISGYGLSAQRFRMDIISSNIANANTTRTSEGGPYQRKDVVFKAIEFEKTLNQKIAEGNNMLEYENPLDDPFLQENANPAIMTVSVDKVVRDEGEFKYKFDPSHPDANTEGYVAYP
;
A
#
# COMPACT_ATOMS: atom_id res chain seq x y z
N MET A 1 12.89 -12.67 22.34
CA MET A 1 11.55 -12.61 21.71
C MET A 1 11.08 -11.17 21.46
N ALA A 2 11.11 -10.27 22.46
CA ALA A 2 10.71 -8.87 22.26
C ALA A 2 11.55 -8.10 21.22
N GLN A 3 12.81 -8.45 21.04
CA GLN A 3 13.67 -7.81 20.03
C GLN A 3 13.31 -8.21 18.58
N LEU A 4 12.96 -9.48 18.36
CA LEU A 4 12.54 -9.97 17.03
C LEU A 4 11.24 -9.29 16.60
N SER A 5 10.27 -9.12 17.48
CA SER A 5 9.02 -8.45 17.16
C SER A 5 9.23 -6.97 16.79
N SER A 6 10.16 -6.27 17.45
CA SER A 6 10.46 -4.88 17.13
C SER A 6 11.14 -4.73 15.76
N PHE A 7 12.03 -5.64 15.38
CA PHE A 7 12.60 -5.70 14.03
C PHE A 7 11.54 -5.96 12.96
N ASP A 8 10.64 -6.89 13.23
CA ASP A 8 9.57 -7.24 12.29
C ASP A 8 8.60 -6.07 12.08
N ILE A 9 8.20 -5.38 13.16
CA ILE A 9 7.37 -4.18 13.08
C ILE A 9 8.06 -3.10 12.26
N SER A 10 9.34 -2.86 12.51
CA SER A 10 10.15 -1.92 11.73
C SER A 10 10.26 -2.35 10.27
N GLY A 11 10.42 -3.65 10.00
CA GLY A 11 10.45 -4.22 8.66
C GLY A 11 9.14 -3.99 7.88
N TYR A 12 8.00 -4.18 8.51
CA TYR A 12 6.69 -3.84 7.93
C TYR A 12 6.55 -2.36 7.63
N GLY A 13 6.99 -1.50 8.55
CA GLY A 13 6.99 -0.05 8.36
C GLY A 13 7.88 0.38 7.19
N LEU A 14 9.08 -0.17 7.09
CA LEU A 14 9.99 0.09 5.98
C LEU A 14 9.43 -0.39 4.64
N SER A 15 8.84 -1.58 4.59
CA SER A 15 8.22 -2.13 3.39
C SER A 15 7.06 -1.27 2.92
N ALA A 16 6.22 -0.79 3.83
CA ALA A 16 5.10 0.09 3.53
C ALA A 16 5.58 1.43 2.96
N GLN A 17 6.60 2.04 3.57
CA GLN A 17 7.18 3.30 3.09
C GLN A 17 7.92 3.15 1.76
N ARG A 18 8.61 2.03 1.54
CA ARG A 18 9.24 1.73 0.26
C ARG A 18 8.19 1.62 -0.85
N PHE A 19 7.11 0.91 -0.59
CA PHE A 19 6.00 0.82 -1.53
C PHE A 19 5.40 2.19 -1.86
N ARG A 20 5.24 3.04 -0.84
CA ARG A 20 4.79 4.42 -1.05
C ARG A 20 5.76 5.21 -1.92
N MET A 21 7.07 5.07 -1.72
CA MET A 21 8.08 5.71 -2.55
C MET A 21 8.01 5.24 -4.01
N ASP A 22 7.77 3.96 -4.25
CA ASP A 22 7.60 3.40 -5.59
C ASP A 22 6.37 4.02 -6.30
N ILE A 23 5.27 4.19 -5.58
CA ILE A 23 4.06 4.85 -6.10
C ILE A 23 4.32 6.34 -6.39
N ILE A 24 5.00 7.05 -5.50
CA ILE A 24 5.36 8.46 -5.72
C ILE A 24 6.28 8.58 -6.93
N SER A 25 7.27 7.71 -7.07
CA SER A 25 8.17 7.69 -8.23
C SER A 25 7.42 7.45 -9.53
N SER A 26 6.45 6.55 -9.53
CA SER A 26 5.56 6.32 -10.67
C SER A 26 4.73 7.56 -11.01
N ASN A 27 4.20 8.26 -10.01
CA ASN A 27 3.47 9.50 -10.21
C ASN A 27 4.35 10.60 -10.84
N ILE A 28 5.57 10.74 -10.35
CA ILE A 28 6.54 11.72 -10.89
C ILE A 28 6.90 11.38 -12.34
N ALA A 29 7.20 10.10 -12.61
CA ALA A 29 7.53 9.65 -13.96
C ALA A 29 6.38 9.88 -14.96
N ASN A 30 5.14 9.84 -14.52
CA ASN A 30 3.94 10.03 -15.32
C ASN A 30 3.29 11.41 -15.15
N ALA A 31 3.98 12.37 -14.54
CA ALA A 31 3.42 13.71 -14.28
C ALA A 31 2.99 14.46 -15.56
N ASN A 32 3.58 14.14 -16.69
CA ASN A 32 3.27 14.73 -17.99
C ASN A 32 2.68 13.71 -18.99
N THR A 33 2.24 12.55 -18.51
CA THR A 33 1.68 11.51 -19.37
C THR A 33 0.22 11.85 -19.70
N THR A 34 -0.01 12.21 -20.95
CA THR A 34 -1.32 12.62 -21.47
C THR A 34 -2.13 11.47 -22.06
N ARG A 35 -1.48 10.34 -22.33
CA ARG A 35 -2.11 9.15 -22.91
C ARG A 35 -1.58 7.88 -22.26
N THR A 36 -2.50 7.05 -21.78
CA THR A 36 -2.22 5.74 -21.21
C THR A 36 -2.80 4.63 -22.09
N SER A 37 -2.42 3.37 -21.83
CA SER A 37 -3.00 2.20 -22.50
C SER A 37 -4.50 2.05 -22.29
N GLU A 38 -5.03 2.60 -21.21
CA GLU A 38 -6.46 2.61 -20.90
C GLU A 38 -7.20 3.77 -21.59
N GLY A 39 -6.47 4.67 -22.24
CA GLY A 39 -6.97 5.91 -22.83
C GLY A 39 -6.99 7.06 -21.81
N GLY A 40 -6.77 8.30 -22.32
CA GLY A 40 -6.73 9.48 -21.48
C GLY A 40 -5.44 9.66 -20.68
N PRO A 41 -5.34 10.73 -19.87
CA PRO A 41 -4.16 11.04 -19.11
C PRO A 41 -3.97 10.07 -17.93
N TYR A 42 -2.75 10.04 -17.42
CA TYR A 42 -2.42 9.26 -16.22
C TYR A 42 -3.20 9.78 -15.00
N GLN A 43 -3.74 8.88 -14.21
CA GLN A 43 -4.36 9.20 -12.93
C GLN A 43 -3.36 8.96 -11.80
N ARG A 44 -3.11 9.98 -10.99
CA ARG A 44 -2.25 9.89 -9.83
C ARG A 44 -2.72 8.77 -8.91
N LYS A 45 -1.79 7.96 -8.43
CA LYS A 45 -2.05 6.90 -7.46
C LYS A 45 -1.64 7.34 -6.06
N ASP A 46 -2.36 6.86 -5.08
CA ASP A 46 -2.03 7.05 -3.67
C ASP A 46 -2.17 5.73 -2.91
N VAL A 47 -1.49 5.63 -1.79
CA VAL A 47 -1.44 4.42 -0.96
C VAL A 47 -2.23 4.63 0.30
N VAL A 48 -3.12 3.71 0.60
CA VAL A 48 -3.86 3.67 1.86
C VAL A 48 -3.20 2.63 2.76
N PHE A 49 -2.75 3.07 3.93
CA PHE A 49 -2.21 2.19 4.96
C PHE A 49 -3.32 1.75 5.93
N LYS A 50 -3.10 0.60 6.53
CA LYS A 50 -3.90 0.13 7.66
C LYS A 50 -3.01 -0.38 8.78
N ALA A 51 -3.51 -0.29 10.01
CA ALA A 51 -2.92 -0.95 11.14
C ALA A 51 -3.39 -2.40 11.19
N ILE A 52 -2.47 -3.32 11.41
CA ILE A 52 -2.74 -4.74 11.58
C ILE A 52 -2.16 -5.24 12.90
N GLU A 53 -2.83 -6.20 13.52
CA GLU A 53 -2.30 -6.89 14.69
C GLU A 53 -1.15 -7.81 14.25
N PHE A 54 0.04 -7.52 14.77
CA PHE A 54 1.25 -8.22 14.36
C PHE A 54 1.19 -9.72 14.70
N GLU A 55 0.81 -10.06 15.91
CA GLU A 55 0.76 -11.46 16.36
C GLU A 55 -0.21 -12.30 15.54
N LYS A 56 -1.39 -11.78 15.27
CA LYS A 56 -2.41 -12.45 14.46
C LYS A 56 -1.93 -12.70 13.03
N THR A 57 -1.27 -11.72 12.43
CA THR A 57 -0.72 -11.82 11.08
C THR A 57 0.44 -12.81 11.02
N LEU A 58 1.31 -12.81 12.03
CA LEU A 58 2.42 -13.74 12.12
C LEU A 58 1.91 -15.18 12.22
N ASN A 59 0.97 -15.45 13.12
CA ASN A 59 0.37 -16.78 13.31
C ASN A 59 -0.33 -17.27 12.04
N GLN A 60 -1.03 -16.40 11.33
CA GLN A 60 -1.66 -16.74 10.05
C GLN A 60 -0.62 -17.11 8.98
N LYS A 61 0.46 -16.37 8.85
CA LYS A 61 1.53 -16.67 7.91
C LYS A 61 2.29 -17.95 8.24
N ILE A 62 2.49 -18.23 9.53
CA ILE A 62 3.09 -19.49 9.98
C ILE A 62 2.17 -20.66 9.65
N ALA A 63 0.88 -20.52 9.88
CA ALA A 63 -0.12 -21.55 9.56
C ALA A 63 -0.22 -21.81 8.04
N GLU A 64 -0.11 -20.78 7.20
CA GLU A 64 -0.10 -20.91 5.74
C GLU A 64 1.21 -21.55 5.21
N GLY A 65 2.32 -21.36 5.91
CA GLY A 65 3.65 -21.88 5.51
C GLY A 65 4.04 -23.24 6.04
N ASN A 66 3.37 -23.75 7.05
CA ASN A 66 3.77 -24.97 7.76
C ASN A 66 2.60 -25.95 7.97
N ASN A 67 2.34 -26.75 6.96
CA ASN A 67 1.47 -27.95 7.12
C ASN A 67 2.13 -29.07 7.97
N MET A 68 3.23 -28.82 8.67
CA MET A 68 4.02 -29.89 9.26
C MET A 68 4.25 -29.84 10.77
N LEU A 69 3.86 -28.79 11.46
CA LEU A 69 3.96 -28.76 12.92
C LEU A 69 2.65 -28.20 13.48
N GLU A 70 1.82 -29.09 13.96
CA GLU A 70 0.72 -28.79 14.86
C GLU A 70 1.34 -28.30 16.18
N TYR A 71 1.72 -27.02 16.19
CA TYR A 71 2.19 -26.35 17.38
C TYR A 71 0.96 -25.79 18.08
N GLU A 72 0.57 -26.44 19.18
CA GLU A 72 -0.40 -25.84 20.11
C GLU A 72 0.16 -24.48 20.54
N ASN A 73 -0.48 -23.43 20.08
CA ASN A 73 -0.08 -22.07 20.41
C ASN A 73 -0.25 -21.88 21.92
N PRO A 74 0.83 -21.65 22.70
CA PRO A 74 0.71 -21.42 24.14
C PRO A 74 -0.17 -20.21 24.50
N LEU A 75 -0.54 -19.39 23.50
CA LEU A 75 -1.42 -18.22 23.66
C LEU A 75 -2.91 -18.57 23.58
N ASP A 76 -3.27 -19.82 23.25
CA ASP A 76 -4.65 -20.31 23.32
C ASP A 76 -5.04 -20.73 24.75
N ASP A 77 -4.14 -20.56 25.73
CA ASP A 77 -4.45 -20.75 27.13
C ASP A 77 -5.42 -19.64 27.60
N PRO A 78 -6.64 -19.98 28.02
CA PRO A 78 -7.64 -19.01 28.48
C PRO A 78 -7.15 -18.14 29.63
N PHE A 79 -6.16 -18.62 30.40
CA PHE A 79 -5.56 -17.90 31.54
C PHE A 79 -4.59 -16.80 31.11
N LEU A 80 -4.06 -16.85 29.87
CA LEU A 80 -3.16 -15.84 29.33
C LEU A 80 -3.89 -14.71 28.59
N GLN A 81 -5.17 -14.92 28.25
CA GLN A 81 -5.98 -13.91 27.57
C GLN A 81 -6.41 -12.76 28.48
N GLU A 82 -6.44 -12.96 29.79
CA GLU A 82 -6.90 -11.93 30.75
C GLU A 82 -5.85 -10.85 31.05
N ASN A 83 -4.59 -11.06 30.62
CA ASN A 83 -3.49 -10.11 30.72
C ASN A 83 -2.98 -9.71 29.31
N ALA A 84 -3.86 -9.58 28.35
CA ALA A 84 -3.50 -9.20 27.00
C ALA A 84 -2.66 -7.92 27.01
N ASN A 85 -1.36 -8.06 26.75
CA ASN A 85 -0.53 -6.95 26.38
C ASN A 85 -1.26 -6.15 25.29
N PRO A 86 -1.22 -4.83 25.34
CA PRO A 86 -1.84 -4.03 24.29
C PRO A 86 -1.37 -4.56 22.95
N ALA A 87 -2.31 -4.95 22.08
CA ALA A 87 -2.03 -5.57 20.82
C ALA A 87 -0.95 -4.78 20.09
N ILE A 88 0.17 -5.42 19.83
CA ILE A 88 1.26 -4.80 19.08
C ILE A 88 0.78 -4.62 17.65
N MET A 89 0.63 -3.38 17.24
CA MET A 89 0.15 -3.01 15.91
C MET A 89 1.32 -2.69 14.99
N THR A 90 1.18 -3.09 13.76
CA THR A 90 2.11 -2.70 12.69
C THR A 90 1.34 -2.11 11.52
N VAL A 91 2.05 -1.50 10.58
CA VAL A 91 1.46 -0.90 9.39
C VAL A 91 1.57 -1.84 8.19
N SER A 92 0.54 -1.88 7.38
CA SER A 92 0.54 -2.57 6.10
C SER A 92 -0.16 -1.74 5.03
N VAL A 93 0.16 -2.00 3.78
CA VAL A 93 -0.57 -1.42 2.65
C VAL A 93 -1.92 -2.11 2.54
N ASP A 94 -3.00 -1.34 2.60
CA ASP A 94 -4.35 -1.85 2.40
C ASP A 94 -4.69 -1.91 0.91
N LYS A 95 -4.59 -0.78 0.25
CA LYS A 95 -4.91 -0.65 -1.18
C LYS A 95 -4.20 0.53 -1.81
N VAL A 96 -4.13 0.51 -3.13
CA VAL A 96 -3.75 1.66 -3.95
C VAL A 96 -5.04 2.24 -4.55
N VAL A 97 -5.24 3.53 -4.39
CA VAL A 97 -6.38 4.28 -4.94
C VAL A 97 -5.90 5.17 -6.08
N ARG A 98 -6.77 5.43 -7.05
CA ARG A 98 -6.53 6.41 -8.12
C ARG A 98 -7.25 7.70 -7.75
N ASP A 99 -6.61 8.81 -8.03
CA ASP A 99 -7.25 10.12 -7.89
C ASP A 99 -8.25 10.32 -9.03
N GLU A 100 -9.52 10.45 -8.65
CA GLU A 100 -10.62 10.73 -9.60
C GLU A 100 -10.88 12.23 -9.76
N GLY A 101 -9.95 13.08 -9.30
CA GLY A 101 -10.02 14.52 -9.45
C GLY A 101 -9.98 14.98 -10.90
N GLU A 102 -10.34 16.22 -11.09
CA GLU A 102 -10.34 16.84 -12.43
C GLU A 102 -8.90 16.98 -12.96
N PHE A 103 -8.74 16.69 -14.24
CA PHE A 103 -7.48 16.89 -14.94
C PHE A 103 -7.21 18.38 -15.16
N LYS A 104 -5.92 18.72 -15.26
CA LYS A 104 -5.50 20.07 -15.65
C LYS A 104 -5.47 20.17 -17.16
N TYR A 105 -6.11 21.18 -17.71
CA TYR A 105 -6.12 21.43 -19.14
C TYR A 105 -5.15 22.54 -19.50
N LYS A 106 -4.34 22.27 -20.52
CA LYS A 106 -3.42 23.25 -21.11
C LYS A 106 -3.72 23.41 -22.58
N PHE A 107 -3.77 24.65 -23.06
CA PHE A 107 -3.94 24.93 -24.47
C PHE A 107 -2.66 24.67 -25.23
N ASP A 108 -2.66 23.65 -26.05
CA ASP A 108 -1.56 23.30 -26.98
C ASP A 108 -2.14 22.55 -28.19
N PRO A 109 -2.59 23.29 -29.23
CA PRO A 109 -3.21 22.69 -30.42
C PRO A 109 -2.22 21.90 -31.28
N SER A 110 -0.91 22.05 -31.05
CA SER A 110 0.12 21.29 -31.75
C SER A 110 0.39 19.90 -31.15
N HIS A 111 -0.14 19.66 -29.95
CA HIS A 111 0.06 18.39 -29.25
C HIS A 111 -0.77 17.27 -29.90
N PRO A 112 -0.20 16.06 -30.09
CA PRO A 112 -0.92 14.94 -30.72
C PRO A 112 -2.16 14.47 -29.93
N ASP A 113 -2.21 14.71 -28.62
CA ASP A 113 -3.35 14.37 -27.76
C ASP A 113 -4.28 15.55 -27.46
N ALA A 114 -4.17 16.64 -28.22
CA ALA A 114 -5.07 17.78 -28.13
C ALA A 114 -6.49 17.40 -28.58
N ASN A 115 -7.49 17.90 -27.83
CA ASN A 115 -8.88 17.75 -28.25
C ASN A 115 -9.23 18.67 -29.43
N THR A 116 -10.47 18.61 -29.89
CA THR A 116 -10.98 19.44 -30.99
C THR A 116 -10.89 20.95 -30.73
N GLU A 117 -10.83 21.37 -29.48
CA GLU A 117 -10.69 22.76 -29.03
C GLU A 117 -9.23 23.17 -28.80
N GLY A 118 -8.27 22.25 -28.97
CA GLY A 118 -6.84 22.49 -28.79
C GLY A 118 -6.33 22.39 -27.35
N TYR A 119 -7.09 21.77 -26.45
CA TYR A 119 -6.67 21.53 -25.08
C TYR A 119 -6.15 20.11 -24.87
N VAL A 120 -5.10 19.99 -24.06
CA VAL A 120 -4.51 18.71 -23.60
C VAL A 120 -4.78 18.53 -22.12
N ALA A 121 -5.27 17.36 -21.73
CA ALA A 121 -5.48 17.01 -20.34
C ALA A 121 -4.19 16.44 -19.73
N TYR A 122 -3.80 16.95 -18.58
CA TYR A 122 -2.66 16.50 -17.78
C TYR A 122 -3.13 15.96 -16.43
N PRO A 123 -2.33 15.05 -15.82
CA PRO A 123 -2.58 14.54 -14.46
C PRO A 123 -2.69 15.62 -13.40
#